data_686732589957d9dfea58661c4af0182a
#
_entry.id   686732589957d9dfea58661c4af0182a
#
_cell.length_a   1.000
_cell.length_b   1.000
_cell.length_c   1.000
_cell.angle_alpha   90.00
_cell.angle_beta   90.00
_cell.angle_gamma   90.00
#
_symmetry.space_group_name_H-M   'P 1'
#
loop_
_entity.id
_entity.type
_entity.pdbx_description
1 polymer ?
#
loop_
_entity_poly.entity_id
_entity_poly.type
_entity_poly.pdbx_seq_one_letter_code
_entity_poly.pdbx_strand_id
1 'polypeptide(L)'
;MNSYGISEIAVIALRKSPDERSEMVSQILFGETFEILETIDRWCYIKLTFDLYEGWIDSKSITPLSENQYNEINAGTQAFTKRLFSELIKNGKENVIVPFGSTIPTYNNDGQLFKIHQNSYTFNKNSFIENLDPKDLLLQW
;
A
#
# COMPACT_ATOMS: atom_id res chain seq x y z
N MET A 1 16.19 4.91 -15.07
CA MET A 1 14.78 4.54 -15.14
C MET A 1 14.23 4.33 -13.73
N ASN A 2 13.16 5.01 -13.39
CA ASN A 2 12.60 4.90 -12.05
C ASN A 2 11.77 3.62 -11.92
N SER A 3 11.87 2.98 -10.77
CA SER A 3 11.12 1.76 -10.46
C SER A 3 10.18 2.04 -9.29
N TYR A 4 9.01 1.42 -9.34
CA TYR A 4 7.94 1.66 -8.37
C TYR A 4 7.33 0.35 -7.91
N GLY A 5 6.66 0.41 -6.77
CA GLY A 5 5.95 -0.73 -6.23
C GLY A 5 4.73 -0.34 -5.40
N ILE A 6 3.95 -1.35 -5.08
CA ILE A 6 2.77 -1.22 -4.23
C ILE A 6 2.74 -2.40 -3.27
N SER A 7 2.17 -2.21 -2.10
CA SER A 7 1.97 -3.30 -1.15
C SER A 7 0.64 -3.98 -1.38
N GLU A 8 0.65 -5.30 -1.56
CA GLU A 8 -0.54 -6.15 -1.51
C GLU A 8 -0.58 -6.96 -0.22
N ILE A 9 0.25 -6.60 0.73
CA ILE A 9 0.37 -7.27 2.03
C ILE A 9 -0.15 -6.31 3.09
N ALA A 10 -0.78 -6.85 4.14
CA ALA A 10 -1.37 -6.03 5.19
C ALA A 10 -0.37 -5.04 5.81
N VAL A 11 0.84 -5.53 6.12
CA VAL A 11 1.89 -4.70 6.71
C VAL A 11 3.26 -5.19 6.22
N ILE A 12 4.10 -4.26 5.78
CA ILE A 12 5.49 -4.53 5.45
C ILE A 12 6.37 -3.70 6.39
N ALA A 13 7.34 -4.35 7.04
CA ALA A 13 8.28 -3.64 7.89
C ALA A 13 9.27 -2.84 7.05
N LEU A 14 9.42 -1.55 7.35
CA LEU A 14 10.41 -0.68 6.76
C LEU A 14 11.59 -0.61 7.73
N ARG A 15 12.77 -1.02 7.29
CA ARG A 15 13.91 -1.20 8.17
C ARG A 15 15.01 -0.17 7.92
N LYS A 16 15.78 0.09 8.95
CA LYS A 16 16.87 1.06 8.90
C LYS A 16 18.03 0.57 8.02
N SER A 17 18.28 -0.74 8.00
CA SER A 17 19.36 -1.36 7.24
C SER A 17 18.83 -2.57 6.48
N PRO A 18 19.53 -3.04 5.43
CA PRO A 18 19.08 -4.18 4.64
C PRO A 18 19.33 -5.51 5.35
N ASP A 19 18.63 -5.73 6.45
CA ASP A 19 18.80 -6.89 7.32
C ASP A 19 17.49 -7.11 8.09
N GLU A 20 17.03 -8.36 8.16
CA GLU A 20 15.82 -8.73 8.90
C GLU A 20 15.90 -8.39 10.38
N ARG A 21 17.11 -8.32 10.92
CA ARG A 21 17.35 -8.00 12.34
C ARG A 21 17.46 -6.51 12.60
N SER A 22 17.47 -5.70 11.53
CA SER A 22 17.58 -4.26 11.67
C SER A 22 16.32 -3.68 12.31
N GLU A 23 16.50 -2.54 12.94
CA GLU A 23 15.41 -1.77 13.53
C GLU A 23 14.34 -1.47 12.50
N MET A 24 13.08 -1.69 12.88
CA MET A 24 11.94 -1.27 12.09
C MET A 24 11.70 0.21 12.38
N VAL A 25 11.87 1.04 11.35
CA VAL A 25 11.73 2.50 11.50
C VAL A 25 10.36 2.99 11.10
N SER A 26 9.61 2.21 10.33
CA SER A 26 8.24 2.51 9.94
C SER A 26 7.61 1.25 9.38
N GLN A 27 6.42 1.39 8.79
CA GLN A 27 5.75 0.28 8.14
C GLN A 27 4.97 0.78 6.93
N ILE A 28 4.77 -0.12 5.97
CA ILE A 28 3.98 0.13 4.78
C ILE A 28 2.70 -0.66 4.92
N LEU A 29 1.56 0.01 4.78
CA LEU A 29 0.25 -0.64 4.86
C LEU A 29 -0.24 -1.04 3.47
N PHE A 30 -1.23 -1.92 3.43
CA PHE A 30 -1.82 -2.38 2.17
C PHE A 30 -2.18 -1.19 1.29
N GLY A 31 -1.87 -1.30 0.00
CA GLY A 31 -2.24 -0.31 -1.02
C GLY A 31 -1.31 0.89 -1.11
N GLU A 32 -0.37 1.04 -0.19
CA GLU A 32 0.58 2.13 -0.27
C GLU A 32 1.59 1.91 -1.38
N THR A 33 1.91 2.98 -2.11
CA THR A 33 2.90 2.94 -3.18
C THR A 33 4.21 3.55 -2.74
N PHE A 34 5.27 3.22 -3.46
CA PHE A 34 6.61 3.72 -3.16
C PHE A 34 7.48 3.68 -4.40
N GLU A 35 8.55 4.47 -4.36
CA GLU A 35 9.60 4.47 -5.38
C GLU A 35 10.76 3.61 -4.90
N ILE A 36 11.31 2.79 -5.79
CA ILE A 36 12.47 1.95 -5.48
C ILE A 36 13.71 2.71 -5.92
N LEU A 37 14.54 3.06 -4.95
CA LEU A 37 15.73 3.90 -5.19
C LEU A 37 16.99 3.07 -5.44
N GLU A 38 17.09 1.90 -4.79
CA GLU A 38 18.29 1.08 -4.84
C GLU A 38 17.94 -0.37 -4.53
N THR A 39 18.68 -1.30 -5.11
CA THR A 39 18.50 -2.73 -4.84
C THR A 39 19.86 -3.36 -4.53
N ILE A 40 19.93 -4.03 -3.39
CA ILE A 40 21.13 -4.78 -2.95
C ILE A 40 20.65 -6.18 -2.58
N ASP A 41 21.03 -7.17 -3.39
CA ASP A 41 20.58 -8.55 -3.20
C ASP A 41 19.05 -8.63 -3.16
N ARG A 42 18.48 -9.13 -2.07
CA ARG A 42 17.03 -9.23 -1.91
C ARG A 42 16.42 -7.99 -1.25
N TRP A 43 17.20 -6.95 -0.98
CA TRP A 43 16.72 -5.76 -0.27
C TRP A 43 16.59 -4.58 -1.20
N CYS A 44 15.51 -3.83 -1.04
CA CYS A 44 15.25 -2.61 -1.81
C CYS A 44 15.15 -1.43 -0.86
N TYR A 45 15.90 -0.37 -1.18
CA TYR A 45 15.77 0.91 -0.50
C TYR A 45 14.66 1.69 -1.21
N ILE A 46 13.64 2.08 -0.45
CA ILE A 46 12.43 2.68 -1.04
C ILE A 46 12.10 4.00 -0.36
N LYS A 47 11.33 4.80 -1.09
CA LYS A 47 10.75 6.03 -0.55
C LYS A 47 9.25 5.97 -0.67
N LEU A 48 8.55 6.08 0.46
CA LEU A 48 7.09 6.05 0.50
C LEU A 48 6.51 7.28 -0.18
N THR A 49 5.47 7.09 -0.99
CA THR A 49 4.79 8.18 -1.66
C THR A 49 4.09 9.09 -0.66
N PHE A 50 3.50 8.49 0.36
CA PHE A 50 2.65 9.19 1.32
C PHE A 50 3.40 10.24 2.14
N ASP A 51 4.48 9.84 2.82
CA ASP A 51 5.19 10.74 3.75
C ASP A 51 6.66 10.95 3.37
N LEU A 52 7.09 10.39 2.25
CA LEU A 52 8.46 10.47 1.73
C LEU A 52 9.49 9.81 2.65
N TYR A 53 9.04 8.98 3.59
CA TYR A 53 9.94 8.25 4.47
C TYR A 53 10.72 7.20 3.68
N GLU A 54 11.98 7.01 4.02
CA GLU A 54 12.86 6.07 3.31
C GLU A 54 13.34 4.95 4.22
N GLY A 55 13.57 3.78 3.63
CA GLY A 55 14.10 2.63 4.35
C GLY A 55 14.19 1.40 3.46
N TRP A 56 14.55 0.29 4.07
CA TRP A 56 14.78 -0.98 3.38
C TRP A 56 13.62 -1.95 3.58
N ILE A 57 13.22 -2.60 2.49
CA ILE A 57 12.22 -3.68 2.54
C ILE A 57 12.72 -4.89 1.77
N ASP A 58 12.17 -6.06 2.10
CA ASP A 58 12.46 -7.29 1.37
C ASP A 58 11.77 -7.24 0.00
N SER A 59 12.51 -7.52 -1.06
CA SER A 59 11.97 -7.48 -2.42
C SER A 59 10.82 -8.46 -2.65
N LYS A 60 10.71 -9.51 -1.84
CA LYS A 60 9.59 -10.46 -1.92
C LYS A 60 8.26 -9.82 -1.57
N SER A 61 8.28 -8.72 -0.83
CA SER A 61 7.08 -8.01 -0.39
C SER A 61 6.56 -7.03 -1.43
N ILE A 62 7.26 -6.85 -2.53
CA ILE A 62 6.97 -5.83 -3.52
C ILE A 62 6.13 -6.39 -4.66
N THR A 63 5.03 -5.72 -4.96
CA THR A 63 4.33 -5.88 -6.23
C THR A 63 4.82 -4.76 -7.13
N PRO A 64 5.58 -5.06 -8.20
CA PRO A 64 6.17 -4.00 -9.02
C PRO A 64 5.12 -3.26 -9.85
N LEU A 65 5.35 -1.97 -10.02
CA LEU A 65 4.51 -1.11 -10.86
C LEU A 65 5.38 -0.45 -11.94
N SER A 66 4.82 -0.29 -13.14
CA SER A 66 5.42 0.57 -14.13
C SER A 66 5.22 2.03 -13.72
N GLU A 67 5.98 2.93 -14.32
CA GLU A 67 5.80 4.36 -14.08
C GLU A 67 4.39 4.81 -14.41
N ASN A 68 3.82 4.31 -15.51
CA ASN A 68 2.46 4.64 -15.90
C ASN A 68 1.44 4.16 -14.87
N GLN A 69 1.60 2.95 -14.38
CA GLN A 69 0.71 2.39 -13.35
C GLN A 69 0.80 3.18 -12.05
N TYR A 70 2.01 3.53 -11.65
CA TYR A 70 2.26 4.35 -10.46
C TYR A 70 1.56 5.70 -10.58
N ASN A 71 1.73 6.37 -11.72
CA ASN A 71 1.13 7.68 -11.96
C ASN A 71 -0.41 7.59 -12.00
N GLU A 72 -0.95 6.57 -12.63
CA GLU A 72 -2.40 6.34 -12.68
C GLU A 72 -3.00 6.15 -11.29
N ILE A 73 -2.38 5.32 -10.49
CA ILE A 73 -2.86 5.05 -9.13
C ILE A 73 -2.84 6.32 -8.29
N ASN A 74 -1.77 7.09 -8.37
CA ASN A 74 -1.61 8.28 -7.54
C ASN A 74 -2.38 9.50 -8.06
N ALA A 75 -2.76 9.50 -9.33
CA ALA A 75 -3.61 10.55 -9.91
C ALA A 75 -5.09 10.27 -9.69
N GLY A 76 -5.46 9.01 -9.43
CA GLY A 76 -6.83 8.61 -9.25
C GLY A 76 -7.35 8.87 -7.85
N THR A 77 -8.63 8.59 -7.67
CA THR A 77 -9.26 8.67 -6.37
C THR A 77 -8.80 7.51 -5.49
N GLN A 78 -8.40 7.81 -4.27
CA GLN A 78 -8.00 6.82 -3.28
C GLN A 78 -8.93 6.90 -2.08
N ALA A 79 -9.16 5.77 -1.44
CA ALA A 79 -9.89 5.69 -0.19
C ALA A 79 -9.00 5.07 0.87
N PHE A 80 -9.32 5.31 2.13
CA PHE A 80 -8.57 4.79 3.26
C PHE A 80 -9.51 4.04 4.20
N THR A 81 -9.04 2.93 4.76
CA THR A 81 -9.84 2.15 5.70
C THR A 81 -10.00 2.92 7.01
N LYS A 82 -11.22 2.95 7.52
CA LYS A 82 -11.56 3.70 8.74
C LYS A 82 -11.87 2.81 9.95
N ARG A 83 -11.84 1.50 9.76
CA ARG A 83 -12.02 0.54 10.85
C ARG A 83 -10.67 0.03 11.29
N LEU A 84 -10.61 -0.45 12.53
CA LEU A 84 -9.38 -1.03 13.07
C LEU A 84 -8.83 -2.11 12.14
N PHE A 85 -9.71 -2.99 11.66
CA PHE A 85 -9.41 -3.96 10.62
C PHE A 85 -10.53 -3.99 9.60
N SER A 86 -10.18 -4.14 8.34
CA SER A 86 -11.15 -4.28 7.24
C SER A 86 -10.82 -5.53 6.44
N GLU A 87 -11.87 -6.14 5.89
CA GLU A 87 -11.72 -7.34 5.08
C GLU A 87 -11.84 -6.99 3.60
N LEU A 88 -10.90 -7.48 2.82
CA LEU A 88 -10.95 -7.45 1.36
C LEU A 88 -11.06 -8.89 0.87
N ILE A 89 -11.74 -9.10 -0.24
CA ILE A 89 -11.82 -10.41 -0.88
C ILE A 89 -11.00 -10.36 -2.16
N LYS A 90 -9.93 -11.12 -2.20
CA LYS A 90 -9.01 -11.19 -3.32
C LYS A 90 -9.42 -12.28 -4.28
N ASN A 91 -9.65 -11.92 -5.55
CA ASN A 91 -10.01 -12.85 -6.62
C ASN A 91 -11.24 -13.71 -6.30
N GLY A 92 -12.15 -13.17 -5.45
CA GLY A 92 -13.38 -13.85 -5.07
C GLY A 92 -13.20 -15.05 -4.15
N LYS A 93 -12.00 -15.29 -3.64
CA LYS A 93 -11.67 -16.49 -2.87
C LYS A 93 -10.97 -16.25 -1.55
N GLU A 94 -9.97 -15.37 -1.55
CA GLU A 94 -9.11 -15.15 -0.39
C GLU A 94 -9.53 -13.94 0.41
N ASN A 95 -9.62 -14.10 1.72
CA ASN A 95 -9.86 -12.96 2.61
C ASN A 95 -8.51 -12.33 2.96
N VAL A 96 -8.41 -11.02 2.78
CA VAL A 96 -7.24 -10.25 3.15
C VAL A 96 -7.68 -9.24 4.20
N ILE A 97 -7.11 -9.34 5.40
CA ILE A 97 -7.43 -8.42 6.49
C ILE A 97 -6.40 -7.29 6.48
N VAL A 98 -6.88 -6.06 6.40
CA VAL A 98 -5.99 -4.89 6.35
C VAL A 98 -6.26 -3.96 7.53
N PRO A 99 -5.21 -3.33 8.08
CA PRO A 99 -5.36 -2.47 9.24
C PRO A 99 -5.86 -1.08 8.87
N PHE A 100 -6.24 -0.31 9.92
CA PHE A 100 -6.66 1.08 9.81
C PHE A 100 -5.64 1.90 9.01
N GLY A 101 -6.14 2.75 8.13
CA GLY A 101 -5.28 3.62 7.32
C GLY A 101 -4.75 2.98 6.05
N SER A 102 -5.12 1.73 5.77
CA SER A 102 -4.75 1.09 4.51
C SER A 102 -5.37 1.81 3.33
N THR A 103 -4.66 1.83 2.21
CA THR A 103 -5.08 2.56 1.00
C THR A 103 -5.80 1.62 0.04
N ILE A 104 -6.94 2.08 -0.48
CA ILE A 104 -7.65 1.42 -1.56
C ILE A 104 -7.37 2.22 -2.82
N PRO A 105 -6.46 1.75 -3.68
CA PRO A 105 -6.10 2.47 -4.90
C PRO A 105 -7.22 2.44 -5.92
N THR A 106 -7.28 3.46 -6.77
CA THR A 106 -8.27 3.57 -7.84
C THR A 106 -9.72 3.38 -7.34
N TYR A 107 -10.02 3.95 -6.17
CA TYR A 107 -11.34 3.87 -5.57
C TYR A 107 -12.40 4.48 -6.49
N ASN A 108 -13.56 3.81 -6.52
CA ASN A 108 -14.66 4.18 -7.39
C ASN A 108 -15.96 3.99 -6.61
N ASN A 109 -16.78 5.03 -6.54
CA ASN A 109 -18.04 5.01 -5.79
C ASN A 109 -19.06 4.01 -6.29
N ASP A 110 -19.03 3.71 -7.57
CA ASP A 110 -20.00 2.81 -8.20
C ASP A 110 -19.60 1.36 -8.11
N GLY A 111 -18.30 1.10 -7.91
CA GLY A 111 -17.78 -0.25 -7.85
C GLY A 111 -17.22 -0.57 -6.50
N GLN A 112 -17.34 -1.83 -6.13
CA GLN A 112 -16.69 -2.37 -4.95
C GLN A 112 -15.50 -3.24 -5.37
N LEU A 113 -14.94 -2.91 -6.54
CA LEU A 113 -13.86 -3.67 -7.15
C LEU A 113 -12.72 -2.76 -7.53
N PHE A 114 -11.54 -3.11 -7.12
CA PHE A 114 -10.32 -2.51 -7.65
C PHE A 114 -9.34 -3.60 -8.04
N LYS A 115 -8.37 -3.24 -8.87
CA LYS A 115 -7.37 -4.21 -9.37
C LYS A 115 -5.97 -3.71 -9.14
N ILE A 116 -5.11 -4.65 -8.76
CA ILE A 116 -3.66 -4.45 -8.74
C ILE A 116 -3.11 -5.56 -9.65
N HIS A 117 -2.62 -5.18 -10.83
CA HIS A 117 -2.23 -6.14 -11.88
C HIS A 117 -3.39 -7.09 -12.20
N GLN A 118 -3.19 -8.39 -12.01
CA GLN A 118 -4.19 -9.41 -12.30
C GLN A 118 -5.07 -9.72 -11.10
N ASN A 119 -4.76 -9.16 -9.94
CA ASN A 119 -5.52 -9.43 -8.73
C ASN A 119 -6.71 -8.47 -8.63
N SER A 120 -7.88 -9.02 -8.40
CA SER A 120 -9.12 -8.27 -8.20
C SER A 120 -9.50 -8.30 -6.73
N TYR A 121 -9.95 -7.16 -6.23
CA TYR A 121 -10.35 -7.04 -4.82
C TYR A 121 -11.76 -6.47 -4.74
N THR A 122 -12.57 -7.06 -3.87
CA THR A 122 -13.87 -6.50 -3.53
C THR A 122 -13.86 -6.06 -2.07
N PHE A 123 -14.66 -5.05 -1.75
CA PHE A 123 -14.68 -4.46 -0.43
C PHE A 123 -16.05 -3.84 -0.14
N ASN A 124 -16.29 -3.58 1.15
CA ASN A 124 -17.48 -2.85 1.57
C ASN A 124 -17.14 -1.37 1.66
N LYS A 125 -17.71 -0.55 0.76
CA LYS A 125 -17.42 0.88 0.67
C LYS A 125 -17.72 1.66 1.96
N ASN A 126 -18.59 1.14 2.82
CA ASN A 126 -18.91 1.80 4.09
C ASN A 126 -17.74 1.77 5.07
N SER A 127 -16.70 0.99 4.78
CA SER A 127 -15.50 0.90 5.61
C SER A 127 -14.44 1.92 5.25
N PHE A 128 -14.68 2.76 4.24
CA PHE A 128 -13.64 3.63 3.68
C PHE A 128 -14.01 5.10 3.71
N ILE A 129 -12.97 5.96 3.74
CA ILE A 129 -13.08 7.40 3.63
C ILE A 129 -12.27 7.83 2.41
N GLU A 130 -12.90 8.57 1.49
CA GLU A 130 -12.26 9.03 0.25
C GLU A 130 -11.36 10.24 0.47
N ASN A 131 -10.26 10.30 -0.31
CA ASN A 131 -9.43 11.49 -0.49
C ASN A 131 -8.94 12.15 0.80
N LEU A 132 -8.84 11.39 1.88
CA LEU A 132 -8.29 11.90 3.12
C LEU A 132 -6.84 11.43 3.28
N ASP A 133 -6.03 12.33 3.84
CA ASP A 133 -4.69 11.97 4.29
C ASP A 133 -4.84 11.03 5.49
N PRO A 134 -4.17 9.86 5.53
CA PRO A 134 -4.21 8.97 6.68
C PRO A 134 -3.86 9.64 8.00
N LYS A 135 -3.04 10.70 7.97
CA LYS A 135 -2.75 11.48 9.17
C LYS A 135 -4.01 12.11 9.77
N ASP A 136 -4.91 12.58 8.90
CA ASP A 136 -6.16 13.17 9.34
C ASP A 136 -7.08 12.14 10.00
N LEU A 137 -7.01 10.90 9.53
CA LEU A 137 -7.76 9.80 10.12
C LEU A 137 -7.30 9.50 11.54
N LEU A 138 -6.01 9.62 11.81
CA LEU A 138 -5.45 9.39 13.14
C LEU A 138 -5.93 10.42 14.15
N LEU A 139 -6.23 11.63 13.71
CA LEU A 139 -6.71 12.70 14.59
C LEU A 139 -8.17 12.51 15.02
N GLN A 140 -8.88 11.57 14.42
CA GLN A 140 -10.29 11.31 14.72
C GLN A 140 -10.51 10.27 15.82
N TRP A 141 -9.44 9.78 16.41
CA TRP A 141 -9.51 8.79 17.50
C TRP A 141 -9.91 9.39 18.84
#